data_8e64c674d0426b5442341f13a9c3c77a
#
_entry.id   8e64c674d0426b5442341f13a9c3c77a
#
_cell.length_a   1.000
_cell.length_b   1.000
_cell.length_c   1.000
_cell.angle_alpha   90.00
_cell.angle_beta   90.00
_cell.angle_gamma   90.00
#
_symmetry.space_group_name_H-M   'P 1'
#
loop_
_entity.id
_entity.type
_entity.pdbx_description
1 polymer ?
#
loop_
_entity_poly.entity_id
_entity_poly.type
_entity_poly.pdbx_seq_one_letter_code
_entity_poly.pdbx_strand_id
1 'polypeptide(L)'
;NTLLFSATMSREIEKIAKSYLHDYKEIVVGSRNEGAEKVNHIYYMVHAKDKYLALKRIVDYYPSIFAIIFCRTKVETQEIADKLIRDGYNAEALHGDLSQQQRDLTMQKFRQHNVQFLVATDVAARGLDVDDLTHVINYGLPDDIESYTHRSGRTGRAGKKGTSISIIHTRERYKVKAIEKIIQKEFVDGTLPAAKDICSKQLYKVMDQILKVDVNEEEIEPFLKDIYRHFEYIDKEDIIKKIISMTFNRFLEYYANAPEIENPSGKRSDRGGDRGSRSSRGERTRKAPRTPEAGYKRLFINLGKDDGFYPGEVMQFINKNVHGRQEVGHIDLLGKFSYIEVPEKDANKVMKALNG
;
A
#
# COMPACT_ATOMS: atom_id res chain seq x y z
N ASN A 1 10.15 38.66 -26.07
CA ASN A 1 10.97 38.15 -24.95
C ASN A 1 10.43 36.78 -24.52
N THR A 2 11.30 35.78 -24.47
CA THR A 2 10.93 34.44 -24.04
C THR A 2 11.48 34.20 -22.64
N LEU A 3 10.66 33.68 -21.74
CA LEU A 3 11.05 33.33 -20.37
C LEU A 3 10.80 31.82 -20.15
N LEU A 4 11.75 31.14 -19.53
CA LEU A 4 11.64 29.76 -19.13
C LEU A 4 11.70 29.66 -17.59
N PHE A 5 10.68 29.08 -16.99
CA PHE A 5 10.64 28.81 -15.57
C PHE A 5 10.63 27.30 -15.34
N SER A 6 11.51 26.80 -14.51
CA SER A 6 11.56 25.40 -14.14
C SER A 6 12.06 25.24 -12.70
N ALA A 7 11.45 24.35 -11.94
CA ALA A 7 11.93 23.96 -10.60
C ALA A 7 13.07 22.94 -10.68
N THR A 8 13.20 22.22 -11.81
CA THR A 8 14.24 21.23 -12.06
C THR A 8 14.85 21.50 -13.44
N MET A 9 16.16 21.34 -13.57
CA MET A 9 16.88 21.56 -14.82
C MET A 9 17.62 20.27 -15.22
N SER A 10 16.93 19.41 -15.96
CA SER A 10 17.54 18.23 -16.56
C SER A 10 18.47 18.62 -17.72
N ARG A 11 19.37 17.69 -18.07
CA ARG A 11 20.24 17.89 -19.24
C ARG A 11 19.45 18.07 -20.55
N GLU A 12 18.25 17.49 -20.63
CA GLU A 12 17.37 17.63 -21.80
C GLU A 12 16.72 19.00 -21.84
N ILE A 13 16.21 19.48 -20.71
CA ILE A 13 15.62 20.83 -20.60
C ILE A 13 16.70 21.89 -20.84
N GLU A 14 17.91 21.67 -20.34
CA GLU A 14 19.05 22.59 -20.60
C GLU A 14 19.39 22.65 -22.10
N LYS A 15 19.38 21.52 -22.83
CA LYS A 15 19.57 21.52 -24.28
C LYS A 15 18.45 22.26 -25.00
N ILE A 16 17.19 22.05 -24.61
CA ILE A 16 16.04 22.77 -25.16
C ILE A 16 16.17 24.28 -24.89
N ALA A 17 16.48 24.66 -23.64
CA ALA A 17 16.69 26.04 -23.28
C ALA A 17 17.76 26.69 -24.16
N LYS A 18 18.89 26.05 -24.35
CA LYS A 18 20.00 26.52 -25.22
C LYS A 18 19.61 26.63 -26.71
N SER A 19 18.68 25.78 -27.17
CA SER A 19 18.23 25.85 -28.58
C SER A 19 17.20 26.94 -28.87
N TYR A 20 16.42 27.34 -27.86
CA TYR A 20 15.34 28.35 -28.03
C TYR A 20 15.67 29.70 -27.42
N LEU A 21 16.57 29.77 -26.45
CA LEU A 21 16.97 31.02 -25.80
C LEU A 21 18.36 31.42 -26.24
N HIS A 22 18.45 32.60 -26.91
CA HIS A 22 19.73 33.18 -27.32
C HIS A 22 20.10 34.28 -26.33
N ASP A 23 21.36 34.30 -25.91
CA ASP A 23 21.92 35.31 -25.01
C ASP A 23 21.09 35.55 -23.74
N TYR A 24 20.67 34.42 -23.11
CA TYR A 24 19.79 34.44 -21.95
C TYR A 24 20.56 34.60 -20.64
N LYS A 25 19.92 35.22 -19.66
CA LYS A 25 20.39 35.30 -18.28
C LYS A 25 19.72 34.21 -17.47
N GLU A 26 20.52 33.33 -16.89
CA GLU A 26 20.03 32.32 -15.93
C GLU A 26 20.00 32.93 -14.52
N ILE A 27 18.85 32.81 -13.83
CA ILE A 27 18.69 33.20 -12.44
C ILE A 27 18.32 31.93 -11.67
N VAL A 28 19.18 31.50 -10.78
CA VAL A 28 18.97 30.35 -9.91
C VAL A 28 18.62 30.84 -8.51
N VAL A 29 17.47 30.40 -7.97
CA VAL A 29 17.07 30.67 -6.60
C VAL A 29 17.18 29.37 -5.81
N GLY A 30 18.08 29.32 -4.83
CA GLY A 30 18.47 28.07 -4.14
C GLY A 30 19.53 27.29 -4.92
N SER A 31 19.66 26.00 -4.66
CA SER A 31 20.54 25.10 -5.43
C SER A 31 19.75 24.30 -6.48
N ARG A 32 20.41 23.97 -7.59
CA ARG A 32 19.78 23.19 -8.68
C ARG A 32 19.34 21.81 -8.16
N ASN A 33 18.06 21.47 -8.40
CA ASN A 33 17.46 20.16 -8.06
C ASN A 33 17.47 19.81 -6.56
N GLU A 34 17.64 20.79 -5.68
CA GLU A 34 17.60 20.56 -4.24
C GLU A 34 16.18 20.14 -3.83
N GLY A 35 16.10 19.09 -3.01
CA GLY A 35 14.82 18.70 -2.40
C GLY A 35 14.32 19.77 -1.43
N ALA A 36 13.00 19.92 -1.28
CA ALA A 36 12.41 20.89 -0.35
C ALA A 36 13.04 20.74 1.04
N GLU A 37 13.59 21.82 1.60
CA GLU A 37 14.44 21.80 2.79
C GLU A 37 13.77 21.18 4.02
N LYS A 38 12.44 21.32 4.13
CA LYS A 38 11.64 20.87 5.27
C LYS A 38 10.90 19.55 5.07
N VAL A 39 11.31 18.76 4.07
CA VAL A 39 10.72 17.44 3.80
C VAL A 39 11.60 16.34 4.39
N ASN A 40 11.02 15.50 5.24
CA ASN A 40 11.64 14.26 5.71
C ASN A 40 11.40 13.15 4.67
N HIS A 41 12.46 12.45 4.28
CA HIS A 41 12.39 11.35 3.33
C HIS A 41 12.55 10.02 4.06
N ILE A 42 11.55 9.15 3.97
CA ILE A 42 11.52 7.84 4.64
C ILE A 42 11.25 6.78 3.58
N TYR A 43 11.94 5.64 3.63
CA TYR A 43 11.52 4.49 2.84
C TYR A 43 11.22 3.28 3.73
N TYR A 44 10.25 2.49 3.32
CA TYR A 44 9.92 1.20 3.91
C TYR A 44 10.16 0.11 2.89
N MET A 45 11.04 -0.83 3.21
CA MET A 45 11.36 -1.95 2.33
C MET A 45 10.45 -3.13 2.65
N VAL A 46 9.71 -3.60 1.63
CA VAL A 46 8.74 -4.69 1.79
C VAL A 46 8.78 -5.65 0.60
N HIS A 47 8.22 -6.84 0.76
CA HIS A 47 7.95 -7.71 -0.37
C HIS A 47 6.78 -7.17 -1.20
N ALA A 48 6.79 -7.46 -2.52
CA ALA A 48 5.76 -6.95 -3.43
C ALA A 48 4.33 -7.32 -3.00
N LYS A 49 4.14 -8.52 -2.44
CA LYS A 49 2.85 -9.00 -1.92
C LYS A 49 2.34 -8.20 -0.71
N ASP A 50 3.25 -7.59 0.05
CA ASP A 50 2.94 -6.92 1.32
C ASP A 50 2.83 -5.39 1.17
N LYS A 51 3.02 -4.85 -0.05
CA LYS A 51 3.00 -3.39 -0.29
C LYS A 51 1.72 -2.71 0.18
N TYR A 52 0.56 -3.32 -0.08
CA TYR A 52 -0.71 -2.73 0.33
C TYR A 52 -0.90 -2.77 1.85
N LEU A 53 -0.52 -3.87 2.49
CA LEU A 53 -0.55 -3.98 3.95
C LEU A 53 0.40 -2.97 4.61
N ALA A 54 1.56 -2.74 4.00
CA ALA A 54 2.49 -1.70 4.45
C ALA A 54 1.88 -0.30 4.30
N LEU A 55 1.25 0.00 3.16
CA LEU A 55 0.52 1.25 2.97
C LEU A 55 -0.52 1.45 4.06
N LYS A 56 -1.35 0.44 4.32
CA LYS A 56 -2.39 0.49 5.35
C LYS A 56 -1.79 0.77 6.74
N ARG A 57 -0.73 0.07 7.14
CA ARG A 57 -0.05 0.33 8.42
C ARG A 57 0.50 1.75 8.53
N ILE A 58 1.06 2.26 7.45
CA ILE A 58 1.60 3.62 7.40
C ILE A 58 0.48 4.65 7.55
N VAL A 59 -0.61 4.54 6.79
CA VAL A 59 -1.71 5.52 6.88
C VAL A 59 -2.43 5.46 8.23
N ASP A 60 -2.56 4.28 8.82
CA ASP A 60 -3.13 4.10 10.16
C ASP A 60 -2.21 4.64 11.27
N TYR A 61 -0.89 4.63 11.06
CA TYR A 61 0.06 5.16 12.03
C TYR A 61 0.03 6.68 12.16
N TYR A 62 -0.43 7.39 11.11
CA TYR A 62 -0.56 8.85 11.09
C TYR A 62 -2.04 9.27 11.11
N PRO A 63 -2.67 9.40 12.29
CA PRO A 63 -4.11 9.61 12.41
C PRO A 63 -4.67 10.84 11.69
N SER A 64 -3.86 11.88 11.50
CA SER A 64 -4.24 13.13 10.82
C SER A 64 -3.56 13.29 9.45
N ILE A 65 -3.24 12.16 8.81
CA ILE A 65 -2.61 12.18 7.50
C ILE A 65 -3.56 12.74 6.44
N PHE A 66 -3.06 13.67 5.64
CA PHE A 66 -3.69 14.18 4.43
C PHE A 66 -2.66 14.07 3.32
N ALA A 67 -2.88 13.21 2.33
CA ALA A 67 -1.80 12.78 1.46
C ALA A 67 -2.21 12.52 0.01
N ILE A 68 -1.22 12.69 -0.89
CA ILE A 68 -1.25 12.11 -2.23
C ILE A 68 -0.46 10.80 -2.22
N ILE A 69 -1.05 9.75 -2.78
CA ILE A 69 -0.42 8.44 -2.98
C ILE A 69 -0.12 8.30 -4.47
N PHE A 70 1.17 8.32 -4.82
CA PHE A 70 1.61 8.18 -6.19
C PHE A 70 1.76 6.72 -6.60
N CYS A 71 1.06 6.32 -7.64
CA CYS A 71 1.16 5.02 -8.31
C CYS A 71 1.80 5.16 -9.69
N ARG A 72 2.37 4.08 -10.22
CA ARG A 72 3.08 4.10 -11.51
C ARG A 72 2.15 4.03 -12.71
N THR A 73 1.04 3.33 -12.59
CA THR A 73 0.08 3.12 -13.67
C THR A 73 -1.33 3.51 -13.28
N LYS A 74 -2.16 3.83 -14.26
CA LYS A 74 -3.58 4.13 -14.04
C LYS A 74 -4.35 2.97 -13.42
N VAL A 75 -4.02 1.73 -13.81
CA VAL A 75 -4.63 0.51 -13.26
C VAL A 75 -4.29 0.37 -11.79
N GLU A 76 -3.00 0.48 -11.42
CA GLU A 76 -2.56 0.45 -10.02
C GLU A 76 -3.21 1.57 -9.21
N THR A 77 -3.36 2.77 -9.79
CA THR A 77 -4.02 3.93 -9.15
C THR A 77 -5.47 3.59 -8.77
N GLN A 78 -6.24 3.05 -9.70
CA GLN A 78 -7.63 2.66 -9.45
C GLN A 78 -7.72 1.52 -8.43
N GLU A 79 -6.90 0.48 -8.58
CA GLU A 79 -6.89 -0.67 -7.65
C GLU A 79 -6.58 -0.25 -6.21
N ILE A 80 -5.61 0.64 -6.00
CA ILE A 80 -5.24 1.10 -4.66
C ILE A 80 -6.33 1.99 -4.07
N ALA A 81 -6.93 2.88 -4.86
CA ALA A 81 -8.06 3.69 -4.42
C ALA A 81 -9.23 2.80 -3.99
N ASP A 82 -9.61 1.82 -4.82
CA ASP A 82 -10.71 0.89 -4.53
C ASP A 82 -10.46 0.05 -3.26
N LYS A 83 -9.20 -0.36 -3.04
CA LYS A 83 -8.81 -1.08 -1.82
C LYS A 83 -8.94 -0.19 -0.58
N LEU A 84 -8.48 1.05 -0.66
CA LEU A 84 -8.60 2.01 0.43
C LEU A 84 -10.07 2.31 0.76
N ILE A 85 -10.91 2.52 -0.25
CA ILE A 85 -12.36 2.76 -0.06
C ILE A 85 -13.02 1.55 0.61
N ARG A 86 -12.72 0.32 0.16
CA ARG A 86 -13.23 -0.91 0.79
C ARG A 86 -12.81 -1.08 2.24
N ASP A 87 -11.62 -0.61 2.57
CA ASP A 87 -11.10 -0.63 3.94
C ASP A 87 -11.64 0.54 4.80
N GLY A 88 -12.50 1.39 4.23
CA GLY A 88 -13.20 2.47 4.94
C GLY A 88 -12.45 3.81 4.96
N TYR A 89 -11.45 4.00 4.10
CA TYR A 89 -10.78 5.28 3.96
C TYR A 89 -11.45 6.18 2.92
N ASN A 90 -11.43 7.48 3.16
CA ASN A 90 -11.87 8.48 2.19
C ASN A 90 -10.77 8.68 1.14
N ALA A 91 -10.85 7.91 0.06
CA ALA A 91 -9.89 7.95 -1.04
C ALA A 91 -10.58 8.14 -2.38
N GLU A 92 -9.93 8.82 -3.30
CA GLU A 92 -10.34 8.91 -4.71
C GLU A 92 -9.14 8.73 -5.64
N ALA A 93 -9.41 8.14 -6.83
CA ALA A 93 -8.40 7.96 -7.87
C ALA A 93 -8.34 9.19 -8.79
N LEU A 94 -7.12 9.52 -9.26
CA LEU A 94 -6.88 10.58 -10.25
C LEU A 94 -5.91 10.08 -11.33
N HIS A 95 -6.44 9.74 -12.51
CA HIS A 95 -5.65 9.23 -13.63
C HIS A 95 -6.21 9.68 -14.98
N GLY A 96 -5.49 9.33 -16.06
CA GLY A 96 -5.78 9.86 -17.39
C GLY A 96 -7.10 9.39 -18.03
N ASP A 97 -7.74 8.33 -17.50
CA ASP A 97 -9.01 7.84 -18.04
C ASP A 97 -10.23 8.61 -17.50
N LEU A 98 -10.03 9.47 -16.49
CA LEU A 98 -11.10 10.34 -15.99
C LEU A 98 -11.38 11.49 -16.97
N SER A 99 -12.65 11.80 -17.17
CA SER A 99 -13.05 13.01 -17.89
C SER A 99 -12.60 14.27 -17.15
N GLN A 100 -12.48 15.40 -17.84
CA GLN A 100 -12.09 16.64 -17.19
C GLN A 100 -13.03 17.01 -16.05
N GLN A 101 -14.33 16.84 -16.24
CA GLN A 101 -15.34 17.11 -15.20
C GLN A 101 -15.14 16.23 -13.95
N GLN A 102 -14.85 14.94 -14.13
CA GLN A 102 -14.54 14.03 -13.00
C GLN A 102 -13.28 14.47 -12.27
N ARG A 103 -12.24 14.85 -13.02
CA ARG A 103 -10.98 15.35 -12.44
C ARG A 103 -11.20 16.60 -11.60
N ASP A 104 -11.95 17.56 -12.12
CA ASP A 104 -12.25 18.82 -11.43
C ASP A 104 -13.05 18.57 -10.15
N LEU A 105 -14.04 17.67 -10.19
CA LEU A 105 -14.84 17.27 -9.02
C LEU A 105 -13.98 16.56 -7.94
N THR A 106 -13.13 15.60 -8.35
CA THR A 106 -12.21 14.93 -7.44
C THR A 106 -11.27 15.92 -6.77
N MET A 107 -10.73 16.86 -7.56
CA MET A 107 -9.85 17.90 -7.04
C MET A 107 -10.55 18.88 -6.11
N GLN A 108 -11.79 19.22 -6.39
CA GLN A 108 -12.59 20.07 -5.52
C GLN A 108 -12.82 19.39 -4.16
N LYS A 109 -13.25 18.14 -4.15
CA LYS A 109 -13.44 17.36 -2.93
C LYS A 109 -12.14 17.23 -2.12
N PHE A 110 -11.01 17.00 -2.79
CA PHE A 110 -9.72 16.89 -2.13
C PHE A 110 -9.29 18.22 -1.50
N ARG A 111 -9.40 19.35 -2.19
CA ARG A 111 -9.11 20.68 -1.62
C ARG A 111 -10.01 21.06 -0.44
N GLN A 112 -11.25 20.56 -0.42
CA GLN A 112 -12.19 20.76 0.68
C GLN A 112 -11.98 19.80 1.85
N HIS A 113 -10.94 18.94 1.81
CA HIS A 113 -10.67 17.90 2.80
C HIS A 113 -11.78 16.85 2.95
N ASN A 114 -12.72 16.76 1.99
CA ASN A 114 -13.73 15.71 1.95
C ASN A 114 -13.14 14.35 1.52
N VAL A 115 -11.97 14.36 0.92
CA VAL A 115 -11.17 13.19 0.56
C VAL A 115 -9.84 13.30 1.28
N GLN A 116 -9.45 12.23 1.99
CA GLN A 116 -8.21 12.17 2.78
C GLN A 116 -7.02 11.75 1.93
N PHE A 117 -7.23 10.82 0.99
CA PHE A 117 -6.20 10.26 0.14
C PHE A 117 -6.54 10.48 -1.34
N LEU A 118 -5.68 11.19 -2.05
CA LEU A 118 -5.73 11.26 -3.49
C LEU A 118 -4.73 10.24 -4.07
N VAL A 119 -5.22 9.19 -4.72
CA VAL A 119 -4.36 8.20 -5.38
C VAL A 119 -4.18 8.62 -6.83
N ALA A 120 -2.95 8.91 -7.26
CA ALA A 120 -2.72 9.56 -8.54
C ALA A 120 -1.50 9.02 -9.31
N THR A 121 -1.54 9.14 -10.64
CA THR A 121 -0.36 9.02 -11.49
C THR A 121 0.39 10.35 -11.57
N ASP A 122 1.69 10.33 -11.92
CA ASP A 122 2.49 11.56 -12.09
C ASP A 122 1.87 12.53 -13.08
N VAL A 123 1.40 12.03 -14.22
CA VAL A 123 0.81 12.86 -15.29
C VAL A 123 -0.46 13.55 -14.79
N ALA A 124 -1.32 12.83 -14.10
CA ALA A 124 -2.57 13.37 -13.59
C ALA A 124 -2.35 14.36 -12.44
N ALA A 125 -1.28 14.18 -11.67
CA ALA A 125 -0.93 15.05 -10.55
C ALA A 125 -0.12 16.29 -10.95
N ARG A 126 0.25 16.45 -12.24
CA ARG A 126 0.92 17.66 -12.71
C ARG A 126 -0.01 18.85 -12.63
N GLY A 127 0.51 19.98 -12.19
CA GLY A 127 -0.26 21.22 -12.06
C GLY A 127 -1.27 21.23 -10.91
N LEU A 128 -1.27 20.20 -10.05
CA LEU A 128 -2.08 20.22 -8.85
C LEU A 128 -1.58 21.31 -7.91
N ASP A 129 -2.40 22.32 -7.71
CA ASP A 129 -2.22 23.32 -6.68
C ASP A 129 -3.02 22.88 -5.45
N VAL A 130 -2.33 22.13 -4.59
CA VAL A 130 -2.85 21.67 -3.31
C VAL A 130 -1.82 21.97 -2.24
N ASP A 131 -2.23 22.81 -1.32
CA ASP A 131 -1.46 23.14 -0.14
C ASP A 131 -1.83 22.21 1.01
N ASP A 132 -1.03 22.26 2.09
CA ASP A 132 -1.28 21.58 3.35
C ASP A 132 -1.19 20.04 3.34
N LEU A 133 -0.63 19.43 2.31
CA LEU A 133 -0.34 18.02 2.36
C LEU A 133 0.65 17.71 3.48
N THR A 134 0.24 16.86 4.41
CA THR A 134 1.11 16.40 5.48
C THR A 134 2.12 15.39 4.96
N HIS A 135 1.69 14.54 4.02
CA HIS A 135 2.49 13.46 3.47
C HIS A 135 2.35 13.34 1.96
N VAL A 136 3.43 12.87 1.35
CA VAL A 136 3.43 12.30 0.00
C VAL A 136 3.85 10.85 0.13
N ILE A 137 3.06 9.94 -0.44
CA ILE A 137 3.38 8.51 -0.40
C ILE A 137 3.67 8.02 -1.81
N ASN A 138 4.87 7.51 -2.03
CA ASN A 138 5.24 6.83 -3.26
C ASN A 138 4.94 5.33 -3.08
N TYR A 139 3.88 4.82 -3.70
CA TYR A 139 3.56 3.39 -3.74
C TYR A 139 4.50 2.61 -4.66
N GLY A 140 5.64 3.13 -4.93
CA GLY A 140 6.77 2.71 -5.72
C GLY A 140 7.53 3.94 -6.16
N LEU A 141 8.85 3.84 -6.21
CA LEU A 141 9.67 4.95 -6.71
C LEU A 141 9.40 5.20 -8.20
N PRO A 142 9.40 6.44 -8.64
CA PRO A 142 9.30 6.76 -10.06
C PRO A 142 10.50 6.20 -10.83
N ASP A 143 10.36 6.12 -12.16
CA ASP A 143 11.45 5.65 -13.00
C ASP A 143 12.51 6.73 -13.20
N ASP A 144 12.11 7.98 -13.25
CA ASP A 144 13.00 9.13 -13.28
C ASP A 144 13.06 9.84 -11.92
N ILE A 145 14.26 10.36 -11.60
CA ILE A 145 14.53 10.98 -10.30
C ILE A 145 13.89 12.36 -10.17
N GLU A 146 13.72 13.08 -11.27
CA GLU A 146 13.08 14.40 -11.26
C GLU A 146 11.63 14.31 -10.85
N SER A 147 10.92 13.26 -11.30
CA SER A 147 9.56 12.98 -10.84
C SER A 147 9.51 12.79 -9.33
N TYR A 148 10.54 12.19 -8.70
CA TYR A 148 10.57 12.09 -7.24
C TYR A 148 10.59 13.48 -6.57
N THR A 149 11.40 14.40 -7.07
CA THR A 149 11.48 15.77 -6.54
C THR A 149 10.13 16.49 -6.70
N HIS A 150 9.49 16.35 -7.86
CA HIS A 150 8.16 16.91 -8.10
C HIS A 150 7.08 16.32 -7.21
N ARG A 151 7.13 15.02 -6.91
CA ARG A 151 6.21 14.36 -5.98
C ARG A 151 6.44 14.86 -4.56
N SER A 152 7.68 14.78 -4.06
CA SER A 152 8.02 15.18 -2.69
C SER A 152 7.78 16.67 -2.45
N GLY A 153 7.94 17.52 -3.46
CA GLY A 153 7.64 18.95 -3.42
C GLY A 153 6.13 19.28 -3.32
N ARG A 154 5.22 18.30 -3.24
CA ARG A 154 3.81 18.53 -2.93
C ARG A 154 3.55 18.67 -1.44
N THR A 155 4.48 18.31 -0.57
CA THR A 155 4.44 18.56 0.87
C THR A 155 5.58 19.48 1.30
N GLY A 156 5.57 19.95 2.53
CA GLY A 156 6.61 20.83 3.06
C GLY A 156 6.58 22.25 2.48
N ARG A 157 5.45 22.71 1.93
CA ARG A 157 5.27 24.04 1.36
C ARG A 157 5.01 25.10 2.45
N ALA A 158 5.17 26.36 2.06
CA ALA A 158 4.91 27.53 2.91
C ALA A 158 5.60 27.45 4.31
N GLY A 159 6.79 26.87 4.37
CA GLY A 159 7.54 26.76 5.62
C GLY A 159 7.08 25.64 6.56
N LYS A 160 6.04 24.89 6.22
CA LYS A 160 5.56 23.74 7.01
C LYS A 160 6.50 22.53 6.84
N LYS A 161 6.53 21.65 7.83
CA LYS A 161 7.23 20.35 7.71
C LYS A 161 6.38 19.38 6.92
N GLY A 162 7.01 18.61 6.04
CA GLY A 162 6.37 17.56 5.26
C GLY A 162 7.10 16.22 5.38
N THR A 163 6.44 15.15 5.00
CA THR A 163 7.04 13.82 4.97
C THR A 163 6.79 13.15 3.62
N SER A 164 7.86 12.71 2.97
CA SER A 164 7.80 11.90 1.75
C SER A 164 8.14 10.46 2.08
N ILE A 165 7.16 9.58 1.97
CA ILE A 165 7.28 8.15 2.26
C ILE A 165 7.37 7.37 0.95
N SER A 166 8.29 6.40 0.89
CA SER A 166 8.41 5.50 -0.26
C SER A 166 8.28 4.05 0.18
N ILE A 167 7.30 3.33 -0.37
CA ILE A 167 7.13 1.89 -0.16
C ILE A 167 7.85 1.19 -1.29
N ILE A 168 9.03 0.63 -1.01
CA ILE A 168 9.93 0.08 -2.02
C ILE A 168 10.06 -1.44 -1.91
N HIS A 169 10.35 -2.04 -3.05
CA HIS A 169 10.78 -3.42 -3.13
C HIS A 169 12.31 -3.51 -3.02
N THR A 170 12.85 -4.63 -2.55
CA THR A 170 14.31 -4.85 -2.39
C THR A 170 15.12 -4.51 -3.65
N ARG A 171 14.56 -4.75 -4.83
CA ARG A 171 15.19 -4.42 -6.12
C ARG A 171 15.28 -2.92 -6.39
N GLU A 172 14.52 -2.08 -5.71
CA GLU A 172 14.49 -0.63 -5.89
C GLU A 172 15.46 0.11 -4.96
N ARG A 173 16.15 -0.61 -4.07
CA ARG A 173 17.10 0.00 -3.11
C ARG A 173 18.18 0.86 -3.78
N TYR A 174 18.63 0.47 -4.97
CA TYR A 174 19.61 1.27 -5.71
C TYR A 174 19.07 2.64 -6.15
N LYS A 175 17.75 2.73 -6.43
CA LYS A 175 17.09 4.00 -6.79
C LYS A 175 17.11 4.99 -5.61
N VAL A 176 16.95 4.51 -4.37
CA VAL A 176 17.05 5.34 -3.16
C VAL A 176 18.40 6.06 -3.13
N LYS A 177 19.51 5.32 -3.30
CA LYS A 177 20.87 5.89 -3.34
C LYS A 177 21.08 6.90 -4.48
N ALA A 178 20.46 6.67 -5.63
CA ALA A 178 20.52 7.59 -6.75
C ALA A 178 19.74 8.89 -6.47
N ILE A 179 18.56 8.77 -5.83
CA ILE A 179 17.73 9.91 -5.44
C ILE A 179 18.45 10.75 -4.36
N GLU A 180 19.00 10.11 -3.31
CA GLU A 180 19.76 10.79 -2.23
C GLU A 180 20.86 11.71 -2.79
N LYS A 181 21.60 11.24 -3.79
CA LYS A 181 22.68 12.02 -4.45
C LYS A 181 22.15 13.26 -5.16
N ILE A 182 20.94 13.23 -5.70
CA ILE A 182 20.39 14.36 -6.47
C ILE A 182 19.69 15.35 -5.56
N ILE A 183 18.87 14.87 -4.61
CA ILE A 183 18.20 15.75 -3.67
C ILE A 183 19.09 16.24 -2.55
N GLN A 184 20.32 15.71 -2.45
CA GLN A 184 21.31 16.01 -1.40
C GLN A 184 20.77 15.80 0.02
N LYS A 185 19.92 14.79 0.19
CA LYS A 185 19.32 14.40 1.47
C LYS A 185 19.31 12.90 1.62
N GLU A 186 19.53 12.45 2.84
CA GLU A 186 19.46 11.02 3.17
C GLU A 186 18.02 10.59 3.45
N PHE A 187 17.72 9.38 3.04
CA PHE A 187 16.48 8.71 3.41
C PHE A 187 16.65 7.97 4.73
N VAL A 188 15.68 8.08 5.57
CA VAL A 188 15.57 7.26 6.78
C VAL A 188 15.06 5.87 6.39
N ASP A 189 15.79 4.83 6.77
CA ASP A 189 15.31 3.43 6.66
C ASP A 189 14.25 3.19 7.73
N GLY A 190 12.99 3.22 7.34
CA GLY A 190 11.85 3.10 8.24
C GLY A 190 11.53 1.65 8.57
N THR A 191 11.28 1.38 9.84
CA THR A 191 10.65 0.12 10.27
C THR A 191 9.14 0.30 10.28
N LEU A 192 8.41 -0.63 9.67
CA LEU A 192 6.95 -0.57 9.67
C LEU A 192 6.41 -0.54 11.10
N PRO A 193 5.44 0.34 11.39
CA PRO A 193 4.88 0.44 12.73
C PRO A 193 4.28 -0.89 13.21
N ALA A 194 4.53 -1.23 14.46
CA ALA A 194 3.90 -2.37 15.08
C ALA A 194 2.40 -2.13 15.30
N ALA A 195 1.58 -3.18 15.27
CA ALA A 195 0.15 -3.10 15.50
C ALA A 195 -0.20 -2.35 16.80
N LYS A 196 0.56 -2.60 17.87
CA LYS A 196 0.37 -1.94 19.17
C LYS A 196 0.58 -0.42 19.08
N ASP A 197 1.60 0.03 18.35
CA ASP A 197 1.90 1.46 18.23
C ASP A 197 0.84 2.18 17.41
N ILE A 198 0.35 1.52 16.37
CA ILE A 198 -0.76 2.02 15.54
C ILE A 198 -2.02 2.17 16.41
N CYS A 199 -2.40 1.10 17.12
CA CYS A 199 -3.57 1.11 18.00
C CYS A 199 -3.46 2.21 19.07
N SER A 200 -2.29 2.38 19.69
CA SER A 200 -2.09 3.43 20.69
C SER A 200 -2.30 4.82 20.10
N LYS A 201 -1.72 5.12 18.93
CA LYS A 201 -1.88 6.45 18.29
C LYS A 201 -3.31 6.74 17.87
N GLN A 202 -4.02 5.75 17.33
CA GLN A 202 -5.42 5.92 16.94
C GLN A 202 -6.32 6.10 18.18
N LEU A 203 -6.05 5.35 19.24
CA LEU A 203 -6.76 5.50 20.51
C LEU A 203 -6.56 6.89 21.10
N TYR A 204 -5.32 7.40 21.15
CA TYR A 204 -5.05 8.77 21.61
C TYR A 204 -5.79 9.83 20.79
N LYS A 205 -5.90 9.63 19.46
CA LYS A 205 -6.70 10.53 18.61
C LYS A 205 -8.17 10.53 19.01
N VAL A 206 -8.76 9.33 19.21
CA VAL A 206 -10.17 9.21 19.63
C VAL A 206 -10.38 9.89 20.99
N MET A 207 -9.46 9.68 21.94
CA MET A 207 -9.53 10.35 23.26
C MET A 207 -9.44 11.87 23.13
N ASP A 208 -8.50 12.37 22.31
CA ASP A 208 -8.34 13.81 22.07
C ASP A 208 -9.57 14.42 21.39
N GLN A 209 -10.20 13.68 20.46
CA GLN A 209 -11.46 14.09 19.84
C GLN A 209 -12.61 14.18 20.86
N ILE A 210 -12.75 13.16 21.74
CA ILE A 210 -13.77 13.17 22.80
C ILE A 210 -13.57 14.36 23.74
N LEU A 211 -12.31 14.67 24.11
CA LEU A 211 -12.00 15.80 25.00
C LEU A 211 -12.25 17.17 24.37
N LYS A 212 -12.23 17.26 23.04
CA LYS A 212 -12.40 18.52 22.30
C LYS A 212 -13.81 18.71 21.71
N VAL A 213 -14.71 17.75 21.95
CA VAL A 213 -16.09 17.91 21.51
C VAL A 213 -16.73 19.06 22.27
N ASP A 214 -17.19 20.06 21.52
CA ASP A 214 -18.05 21.09 22.06
C ASP A 214 -19.45 20.53 22.21
N VAL A 215 -19.94 20.43 23.44
CA VAL A 215 -21.29 19.93 23.73
C VAL A 215 -22.27 21.08 23.55
N ASN A 216 -23.22 20.91 22.64
CA ASN A 216 -24.34 21.83 22.52
C ASN A 216 -25.32 21.54 23.69
N GLU A 217 -25.12 22.25 24.79
CA GLU A 217 -25.89 22.04 26.02
C GLU A 217 -27.39 22.29 25.80
N GLU A 218 -27.76 23.29 24.99
CA GLU A 218 -29.16 23.63 24.71
C GLU A 218 -29.90 22.49 23.99
N GLU A 219 -29.24 21.82 23.07
CA GLU A 219 -29.85 20.70 22.30
C GLU A 219 -29.93 19.40 23.12
N ILE A 220 -28.98 19.15 24.02
CA ILE A 220 -28.92 17.91 24.80
C ILE A 220 -29.68 17.98 26.11
N GLU A 221 -29.83 19.19 26.70
CA GLU A 221 -30.47 19.41 27.99
C GLU A 221 -31.83 18.70 28.15
N PRO A 222 -32.77 18.73 27.16
CA PRO A 222 -34.04 18.03 27.29
C PRO A 222 -33.93 16.53 27.53
N PHE A 223 -32.83 15.91 27.12
CA PHE A 223 -32.58 14.48 27.19
C PHE A 223 -31.69 14.08 28.37
N LEU A 224 -30.98 15.03 29.01
CA LEU A 224 -29.96 14.73 30.03
C LEU A 224 -30.55 13.96 31.21
N LYS A 225 -31.75 14.28 31.65
CA LYS A 225 -32.40 13.60 32.77
C LYS A 225 -32.59 12.11 32.53
N ASP A 226 -33.03 11.73 31.32
CA ASP A 226 -33.21 10.33 30.96
C ASP A 226 -31.86 9.65 30.71
N ILE A 227 -30.90 10.35 30.12
CA ILE A 227 -29.55 9.86 29.93
C ILE A 227 -28.92 9.53 31.29
N TYR A 228 -28.92 10.47 32.24
CA TYR A 228 -28.36 10.25 33.57
C TYR A 228 -29.03 9.10 34.31
N ARG A 229 -30.34 8.96 34.20
CA ARG A 229 -31.10 7.85 34.79
C ARG A 229 -30.64 6.50 34.24
N HIS A 230 -30.37 6.40 32.93
CA HIS A 230 -29.87 5.16 32.31
C HIS A 230 -28.47 4.79 32.72
N PHE A 231 -27.65 5.77 33.08
CA PHE A 231 -26.26 5.56 33.47
C PHE A 231 -26.03 5.63 34.98
N GLU A 232 -27.09 5.84 35.79
CA GLU A 232 -27.01 6.06 37.24
C GLU A 232 -26.25 4.96 38.00
N TYR A 233 -26.38 3.71 37.55
CA TYR A 233 -25.77 2.54 38.17
C TYR A 233 -24.48 2.07 37.49
N ILE A 234 -23.94 2.84 36.57
CA ILE A 234 -22.74 2.48 35.83
C ILE A 234 -21.59 3.41 36.25
N ASP A 235 -20.49 2.81 36.68
CA ASP A 235 -19.30 3.57 37.06
C ASP A 235 -18.73 4.33 35.87
N LYS A 236 -18.13 5.51 36.14
CA LYS A 236 -17.46 6.36 35.15
C LYS A 236 -16.44 5.57 34.33
N GLU A 237 -15.67 4.68 34.98
CA GLU A 237 -14.68 3.84 34.29
C GLU A 237 -15.32 2.91 33.28
N ASP A 238 -16.45 2.31 33.58
CA ASP A 238 -17.16 1.41 32.69
C ASP A 238 -17.84 2.15 31.53
N ILE A 239 -18.34 3.37 31.79
CA ILE A 239 -18.83 4.24 30.70
C ILE A 239 -17.70 4.54 29.71
N ILE A 240 -16.53 4.93 30.21
CA ILE A 240 -15.35 5.20 29.37
C ILE A 240 -14.96 3.95 28.57
N LYS A 241 -14.89 2.77 29.18
CA LYS A 241 -14.57 1.51 28.49
C LYS A 241 -15.60 1.22 27.39
N LYS A 242 -16.88 1.42 27.63
CA LYS A 242 -17.96 1.22 26.66
C LYS A 242 -17.86 2.18 25.48
N ILE A 243 -17.63 3.48 25.73
CA ILE A 243 -17.47 4.50 24.68
C ILE A 243 -16.26 4.15 23.80
N ILE A 244 -15.11 3.82 24.40
CA ILE A 244 -13.92 3.42 23.66
C ILE A 244 -14.19 2.14 22.86
N SER A 245 -14.83 1.16 23.45
CA SER A 245 -15.18 -0.09 22.76
C SER A 245 -16.09 0.15 21.56
N MET A 246 -17.10 0.98 21.67
CA MET A 246 -18.01 1.31 20.56
C MET A 246 -17.27 1.92 19.37
N THR A 247 -16.28 2.75 19.62
CA THR A 247 -15.56 3.48 18.56
C THR A 247 -14.34 2.73 18.03
N PHE A 248 -13.75 1.83 18.82
CA PHE A 248 -12.41 1.32 18.55
C PHE A 248 -12.31 -0.21 18.40
N ASN A 249 -13.33 -1.01 18.79
CA ASN A 249 -13.25 -2.47 18.74
C ASN A 249 -12.92 -3.01 17.35
N ARG A 250 -13.56 -2.51 16.29
CA ARG A 250 -13.28 -2.95 14.91
C ARG A 250 -11.82 -2.76 14.51
N PHE A 251 -11.20 -1.69 14.99
CA PHE A 251 -9.80 -1.39 14.73
C PHE A 251 -8.88 -2.33 15.51
N LEU A 252 -9.18 -2.59 16.77
CA LEU A 252 -8.46 -3.56 17.61
C LEU A 252 -8.53 -4.97 17.05
N GLU A 253 -9.72 -5.43 16.65
CA GLU A 253 -9.94 -6.75 16.05
C GLU A 253 -9.13 -6.93 14.75
N TYR A 254 -9.10 -5.90 13.89
CA TYR A 254 -8.31 -5.94 12.68
C TYR A 254 -6.83 -6.13 12.99
N TYR A 255 -6.28 -5.33 13.91
CA TYR A 255 -4.85 -5.38 14.23
C TYR A 255 -4.45 -6.58 15.11
N ALA A 256 -5.37 -7.13 15.91
CA ALA A 256 -5.13 -8.37 16.64
C ALA A 256 -4.89 -9.56 15.70
N ASN A 257 -5.56 -9.56 14.54
CA ASN A 257 -5.47 -10.62 13.53
C ASN A 257 -4.64 -10.23 12.30
N ALA A 258 -4.04 -9.03 12.28
CA ALA A 258 -3.28 -8.55 11.13
C ALA A 258 -2.00 -9.37 10.93
N PRO A 259 -1.69 -9.80 9.70
CA PRO A 259 -0.49 -10.56 9.42
C PRO A 259 0.76 -9.74 9.71
N GLU A 260 1.78 -10.39 10.26
CA GLU A 260 3.10 -9.78 10.40
C GLU A 260 3.72 -9.55 9.02
N ILE A 261 4.32 -8.38 8.84
CA ILE A 261 5.04 -8.02 7.62
C ILE A 261 6.53 -8.17 7.89
N GLU A 262 7.15 -9.14 7.23
CA GLU A 262 8.59 -9.34 7.34
C GLU A 262 9.34 -8.17 6.70
N ASN A 263 10.33 -7.64 7.43
CA ASN A 263 11.27 -6.66 6.88
C ASN A 263 12.38 -7.39 6.10
N PRO A 264 12.44 -7.28 4.77
CA PRO A 264 13.44 -7.96 3.96
C PRO A 264 14.89 -7.47 4.19
N SER A 265 15.08 -6.37 4.92
CA SER A 265 16.40 -5.85 5.30
C SER A 265 16.93 -6.42 6.62
N GLY A 266 16.15 -7.23 7.34
CA GLY A 266 16.57 -7.85 8.59
C GLY A 266 17.80 -8.72 8.37
N LYS A 267 18.94 -8.35 8.99
CA LYS A 267 20.08 -9.24 9.19
C LYS A 267 19.50 -10.54 9.76
N ARG A 268 19.78 -11.66 9.11
CA ARG A 268 19.51 -12.97 9.66
C ARG A 268 19.95 -12.96 11.12
N SER A 269 19.02 -13.01 12.05
CA SER A 269 19.33 -13.26 13.45
C SER A 269 20.05 -14.59 13.49
N ASP A 270 21.25 -14.53 13.98
CA ASP A 270 22.17 -15.61 14.24
C ASP A 270 21.44 -16.73 15.04
N ARG A 271 20.99 -17.77 14.36
CA ARG A 271 20.74 -19.06 14.98
C ARG A 271 21.93 -19.91 14.63
N GLY A 272 22.77 -20.02 15.66
CA GLY A 272 24.04 -20.70 15.62
C GLY A 272 23.97 -22.15 15.14
N GLY A 273 25.02 -22.53 14.48
CA GLY A 273 25.68 -23.83 14.50
C GLY A 273 25.14 -24.88 13.56
N ASP A 274 25.68 -25.03 12.39
CA ASP A 274 26.61 -26.15 12.14
C ASP A 274 27.40 -25.94 10.85
N ARG A 275 28.72 -26.19 10.91
CA ARG A 275 29.66 -26.08 9.81
C ARG A 275 29.67 -27.39 9.03
N GLY A 276 29.40 -27.29 7.72
CA GLY A 276 29.60 -28.43 6.82
C GLY A 276 29.66 -28.05 5.35
N SER A 277 30.88 -27.77 4.89
CA SER A 277 31.47 -28.08 3.57
C SER A 277 30.82 -27.62 2.25
N ARG A 278 31.53 -26.69 1.62
CA ARG A 278 31.97 -26.54 0.20
C ARG A 278 31.11 -27.03 -0.98
N SER A 279 31.00 -26.08 -1.89
CA SER A 279 31.10 -26.12 -3.38
C SER A 279 29.81 -26.39 -4.15
N SER A 280 29.43 -25.52 -4.98
CA SER A 280 29.56 -25.41 -6.42
C SER A 280 28.46 -24.56 -7.04
N ARG A 281 28.86 -23.81 -8.04
CA ARG A 281 28.09 -23.07 -9.03
C ARG A 281 27.02 -23.93 -9.67
N GLY A 282 25.83 -23.35 -9.91
CA GLY A 282 25.02 -23.81 -11.03
C GLY A 282 23.54 -23.86 -10.75
N GLU A 283 22.80 -23.27 -11.66
CA GLU A 283 21.42 -23.59 -12.04
C GLU A 283 20.26 -23.16 -11.15
N ARG A 284 19.42 -22.38 -11.79
CA ARG A 284 18.04 -22.12 -11.41
C ARG A 284 17.30 -23.44 -11.17
N THR A 285 17.22 -23.89 -9.95
CA THR A 285 16.40 -25.04 -9.58
C THR A 285 14.93 -24.63 -9.55
N ARG A 286 14.18 -25.16 -10.53
CA ARG A 286 12.75 -25.42 -10.43
C ARG A 286 12.50 -26.07 -9.06
N LYS A 287 11.53 -25.56 -8.30
CA LYS A 287 11.07 -26.26 -7.07
C LYS A 287 10.77 -27.69 -7.45
N ALA A 288 11.42 -28.63 -6.78
CA ALA A 288 11.14 -30.05 -6.95
C ALA A 288 9.64 -30.30 -6.69
N PRO A 289 9.01 -31.19 -7.44
CA PRO A 289 7.62 -31.55 -7.21
C PRO A 289 7.49 -32.13 -5.81
N ARG A 290 6.51 -31.58 -5.05
CA ARG A 290 6.18 -32.06 -3.71
C ARG A 290 5.78 -33.53 -3.79
N THR A 291 6.34 -34.37 -2.93
CA THR A 291 5.90 -35.77 -2.80
C THR A 291 4.46 -35.80 -2.29
N PRO A 292 3.56 -36.58 -2.91
CA PRO A 292 2.18 -36.70 -2.44
C PRO A 292 2.13 -37.28 -1.01
N GLU A 293 1.04 -36.97 -0.29
CA GLU A 293 0.78 -37.59 1.01
C GLU A 293 0.67 -39.13 0.91
N ALA A 294 1.03 -39.82 1.98
CA ALA A 294 0.96 -41.28 2.02
C ALA A 294 -0.47 -41.77 1.71
N GLY A 295 -0.62 -42.63 0.70
CA GLY A 295 -1.91 -43.12 0.22
C GLY A 295 -2.60 -42.28 -0.87
N TYR A 296 -1.94 -41.17 -1.31
CA TYR A 296 -2.43 -40.31 -2.41
C TYR A 296 -1.50 -40.39 -3.60
N LYS A 297 -2.10 -40.26 -4.81
CA LYS A 297 -1.39 -40.17 -6.07
C LYS A 297 -1.62 -38.80 -6.70
N ARG A 298 -0.54 -38.18 -7.16
CA ARG A 298 -0.58 -36.84 -7.78
C ARG A 298 -0.85 -36.95 -9.28
N LEU A 299 -1.93 -36.33 -9.73
CA LEU A 299 -2.34 -36.28 -11.12
C LEU A 299 -2.11 -34.88 -11.69
N PHE A 300 -1.73 -34.83 -12.95
CA PHE A 300 -1.53 -33.58 -13.72
C PHE A 300 -2.80 -33.27 -14.52
N ILE A 301 -3.21 -31.99 -14.49
CA ILE A 301 -4.31 -31.45 -15.30
C ILE A 301 -3.74 -30.28 -16.12
N ASN A 302 -3.98 -30.27 -17.40
CA ASN A 302 -3.53 -29.23 -18.34
C ASN A 302 -4.40 -27.96 -18.34
N LEU A 303 -5.13 -27.68 -17.27
CA LEU A 303 -5.90 -26.48 -17.00
C LEU A 303 -5.34 -25.79 -15.75
N GLY A 304 -5.24 -24.47 -15.81
CA GLY A 304 -4.69 -23.65 -14.74
C GLY A 304 -5.48 -22.38 -14.48
N LYS A 305 -4.89 -21.47 -13.72
CA LYS A 305 -5.51 -20.17 -13.36
C LYS A 305 -5.79 -19.31 -14.59
N ASP A 306 -4.94 -19.40 -15.62
CA ASP A 306 -5.07 -18.62 -16.84
C ASP A 306 -6.29 -19.07 -17.68
N ASP A 307 -6.77 -20.31 -17.44
CA ASP A 307 -7.98 -20.88 -18.03
C ASP A 307 -9.22 -20.65 -17.16
N GLY A 308 -9.11 -19.83 -16.11
CA GLY A 308 -10.17 -19.59 -15.14
C GLY A 308 -10.40 -20.73 -14.16
N PHE A 309 -9.45 -21.66 -14.01
CA PHE A 309 -9.57 -22.87 -13.22
C PHE A 309 -9.14 -22.62 -11.77
N TYR A 310 -10.10 -22.63 -10.84
CA TYR A 310 -9.90 -22.41 -9.40
C TYR A 310 -10.24 -23.65 -8.57
N PRO A 311 -9.85 -23.74 -7.27
CA PRO A 311 -10.06 -24.97 -6.47
C PRO A 311 -11.50 -25.47 -6.45
N GLY A 312 -12.49 -24.58 -6.41
CA GLY A 312 -13.92 -24.92 -6.45
C GLY A 312 -14.33 -25.53 -7.79
N GLU A 313 -13.76 -25.03 -8.90
CA GLU A 313 -14.00 -25.52 -10.26
C GLU A 313 -13.30 -26.85 -10.52
N VAL A 314 -12.13 -27.07 -9.93
CA VAL A 314 -11.45 -28.38 -9.94
C VAL A 314 -12.37 -29.45 -9.37
N MET A 315 -12.97 -29.17 -8.22
CA MET A 315 -13.90 -30.09 -7.58
C MET A 315 -15.17 -30.34 -8.41
N GLN A 316 -15.73 -29.29 -9.00
CA GLN A 316 -16.88 -29.41 -9.91
C GLN A 316 -16.53 -30.20 -11.16
N PHE A 317 -15.36 -29.95 -11.74
CA PHE A 317 -14.88 -30.64 -12.94
C PHE A 317 -14.68 -32.15 -12.69
N ILE A 318 -14.07 -32.51 -11.57
CA ILE A 318 -13.90 -33.90 -11.17
C ILE A 318 -15.26 -34.57 -10.92
N ASN A 319 -16.14 -33.95 -10.14
CA ASN A 319 -17.45 -34.51 -9.80
C ASN A 319 -18.39 -34.63 -11.02
N LYS A 320 -18.24 -33.76 -12.05
CA LYS A 320 -19.00 -33.81 -13.28
C LYS A 320 -18.56 -34.96 -14.20
N ASN A 321 -17.26 -35.26 -14.23
CA ASN A 321 -16.70 -36.23 -15.19
C ASN A 321 -16.45 -37.62 -14.55
N VAL A 322 -16.42 -37.72 -13.25
CA VAL A 322 -16.20 -38.99 -12.54
C VAL A 322 -17.45 -39.36 -11.74
N HIS A 323 -18.04 -40.50 -12.03
CA HIS A 323 -19.24 -40.98 -11.32
C HIS A 323 -18.96 -41.21 -9.83
N GLY A 324 -19.74 -40.55 -8.98
CA GLY A 324 -19.67 -40.62 -7.52
C GLY A 324 -18.81 -39.49 -6.90
N ARG A 325 -19.05 -39.20 -5.63
CA ARG A 325 -18.28 -38.18 -4.90
C ARG A 325 -16.83 -38.66 -4.74
N GLN A 326 -15.90 -37.89 -5.29
CA GLN A 326 -14.47 -38.19 -5.22
C GLN A 326 -13.84 -37.41 -4.07
N GLU A 327 -12.96 -38.07 -3.35
CA GLU A 327 -12.09 -37.43 -2.36
C GLU A 327 -10.88 -36.83 -3.09
N VAL A 328 -10.61 -35.55 -2.88
CA VAL A 328 -9.48 -34.81 -3.47
C VAL A 328 -8.69 -34.22 -2.32
N GLY A 329 -7.42 -34.55 -2.24
CA GLY A 329 -6.48 -34.00 -1.28
C GLY A 329 -5.98 -32.62 -1.69
N HIS A 330 -4.67 -32.44 -1.70
CA HIS A 330 -4.07 -31.15 -2.03
C HIS A 330 -4.22 -30.78 -3.52
N ILE A 331 -4.53 -29.49 -3.79
CA ILE A 331 -4.66 -28.94 -5.13
C ILE A 331 -3.63 -27.84 -5.34
N ASP A 332 -2.65 -28.05 -6.23
CA ASP A 332 -1.66 -27.06 -6.63
C ASP A 332 -2.07 -26.43 -7.97
N LEU A 333 -2.53 -25.19 -7.95
CA LEU A 333 -2.90 -24.43 -9.15
C LEU A 333 -1.77 -23.53 -9.63
N LEU A 334 -1.31 -23.77 -10.84
CA LEU A 334 -0.32 -22.99 -11.56
C LEU A 334 -0.99 -22.17 -12.68
N GLY A 335 -0.25 -21.34 -13.38
CA GLY A 335 -0.81 -20.48 -14.44
C GLY A 335 -1.55 -21.30 -15.51
N LYS A 336 -0.85 -22.24 -16.17
CA LYS A 336 -1.34 -23.00 -17.34
C LYS A 336 -1.71 -24.45 -17.04
N PHE A 337 -1.50 -24.94 -15.83
CA PHE A 337 -1.78 -26.32 -15.46
C PHE A 337 -1.93 -26.45 -13.93
N SER A 338 -2.45 -27.59 -13.50
CA SER A 338 -2.62 -27.88 -12.08
C SER A 338 -2.23 -29.32 -11.74
N TYR A 339 -1.96 -29.55 -10.46
CA TYR A 339 -1.81 -30.88 -9.90
C TYR A 339 -2.87 -31.10 -8.82
N ILE A 340 -3.45 -32.29 -8.81
CA ILE A 340 -4.39 -32.73 -7.78
C ILE A 340 -3.89 -34.01 -7.13
N GLU A 341 -4.16 -34.18 -5.86
CA GLU A 341 -3.90 -35.41 -5.14
C GLU A 341 -5.21 -36.15 -4.94
N VAL A 342 -5.27 -37.41 -5.38
CA VAL A 342 -6.42 -38.29 -5.22
C VAL A 342 -5.98 -39.60 -4.55
N PRO A 343 -6.86 -40.28 -3.79
CA PRO A 343 -6.51 -41.57 -3.20
C PRO A 343 -6.02 -42.55 -4.26
N GLU A 344 -4.99 -43.32 -3.95
CA GLU A 344 -4.34 -44.25 -4.90
C GLU A 344 -5.34 -45.23 -5.54
N LYS A 345 -6.34 -45.68 -4.77
CA LYS A 345 -7.42 -46.57 -5.21
C LYS A 345 -8.29 -45.96 -6.31
N ASP A 346 -8.46 -44.66 -6.31
CA ASP A 346 -9.34 -43.90 -7.22
C ASP A 346 -8.57 -43.23 -8.37
N ALA A 347 -7.25 -43.17 -8.30
CA ALA A 347 -6.40 -42.46 -9.26
C ALA A 347 -6.59 -42.92 -10.70
N ASN A 348 -6.67 -44.24 -10.95
CA ASN A 348 -6.86 -44.79 -12.28
C ASN A 348 -8.27 -44.50 -12.86
N LYS A 349 -9.29 -44.45 -11.98
CA LYS A 349 -10.66 -44.11 -12.34
C LYS A 349 -10.76 -42.63 -12.76
N VAL A 350 -10.18 -41.77 -11.94
CA VAL A 350 -10.14 -40.32 -12.18
C VAL A 350 -9.35 -40.02 -13.47
N MET A 351 -8.19 -40.63 -13.65
CA MET A 351 -7.35 -40.42 -14.82
C MET A 351 -8.07 -40.88 -16.11
N LYS A 352 -8.75 -42.02 -16.11
CA LYS A 352 -9.52 -42.50 -17.28
C LYS A 352 -10.70 -41.61 -17.61
N ALA A 353 -11.36 -41.06 -16.61
CA ALA A 353 -12.53 -40.21 -16.82
C ALA A 353 -12.16 -38.79 -17.29
N LEU A 354 -10.94 -38.32 -17.00
CA LEU A 354 -10.45 -37.00 -17.39
C LEU A 354 -9.59 -36.98 -18.64
N ASN A 355 -9.17 -38.14 -19.16
CA ASN A 355 -8.40 -38.32 -20.40
C ASN A 355 -9.33 -38.66 -21.57
N GLY A 356 -10.44 -37.95 -21.71
CA GLY A 356 -11.39 -38.12 -22.80
C GLY A 356 -11.24 -37.12 -23.91
#